data_1ea92de15723c8e838a1677a56f7c37a
#
_entry.id   1ea92de15723c8e838a1677a56f7c37a
#
_cell.length_a   1.000
_cell.length_b   1.000
_cell.length_c   1.000
_cell.angle_alpha   90.00
_cell.angle_beta   90.00
_cell.angle_gamma   90.00
#
_symmetry.space_group_name_H-M   'P 1'
#
loop_
_entity.id
_entity.type
_entity.pdbx_description
1 polymer ?
#
loop_
_entity_poly.entity_id
_entity_poly.type
_entity_poly.pdbx_seq_one_letter_code
_entity_poly.pdbx_strand_id
1 'polypeptide(L)'
;AFHHIQNSCSSIYYAIGHYQEFGINAGVKLLYAALYELYLGDQRFFNDKTKTRSQVAKEGGVARQDRHLEVKRKACELLNTLTPQEGWPRDLDAFKAILAEVQNYMKENNIRNPVQHNINRTLRNWIKKDPLVSASVRISQTTTYSKPG
;
A
#
# COMPACT_ATOMS: atom_id res chain seq x y z
N ALA A 1 18.92 -16.75 -0.38
CA ALA A 1 19.63 -17.65 0.56
C ALA A 1 20.01 -18.97 -0.14
N PHE A 2 19.09 -19.67 -0.78
CA PHE A 2 19.34 -20.98 -1.39
C PHE A 2 20.47 -20.97 -2.44
N HIS A 3 20.53 -19.94 -3.25
CA HIS A 3 21.54 -19.78 -4.29
C HIS A 3 22.96 -19.63 -3.74
N HIS A 4 23.12 -18.93 -2.61
CA HIS A 4 24.42 -18.77 -1.96
C HIS A 4 24.92 -20.07 -1.32
N ILE A 5 24.01 -20.85 -0.72
CA ILE A 5 24.35 -22.17 -0.18
C ILE A 5 24.81 -23.11 -1.30
N GLN A 6 24.10 -23.13 -2.42
CA GLN A 6 24.46 -23.96 -3.56
C GLN A 6 25.81 -23.58 -4.17
N ASN A 7 26.08 -22.28 -4.33
CA ASN A 7 27.36 -21.77 -4.81
C ASN A 7 28.51 -22.12 -3.83
N SER A 8 28.26 -22.00 -2.52
CA SER A 8 29.25 -22.35 -1.50
C SER A 8 29.60 -23.82 -1.50
N CYS A 9 28.61 -24.72 -1.63
CA CYS A 9 28.86 -26.16 -1.74
C CYS A 9 29.71 -26.48 -2.99
N SER A 10 29.35 -25.91 -4.14
CA SER A 10 30.13 -26.08 -5.37
C SER A 10 31.56 -25.60 -5.20
N SER A 11 31.77 -24.43 -4.60
CA SER A 11 33.11 -23.87 -4.35
C SER A 11 33.96 -24.72 -3.41
N ILE A 12 33.35 -25.36 -2.41
CA ILE A 12 34.04 -26.31 -1.51
C ILE A 12 34.49 -27.56 -2.28
N TYR A 13 33.65 -28.11 -3.14
CA TYR A 13 34.00 -29.24 -3.98
C TYR A 13 35.18 -28.90 -4.92
N TYR A 14 35.14 -27.74 -5.55
CA TYR A 14 36.24 -27.25 -6.38
C TYR A 14 37.51 -27.00 -5.56
N ALA A 15 37.40 -26.50 -4.35
CA ALA A 15 38.56 -26.29 -3.46
C ALA A 15 39.27 -27.60 -3.12
N ILE A 16 38.53 -28.68 -2.86
CA ILE A 16 39.07 -30.02 -2.59
C ILE A 16 39.79 -30.56 -3.82
N GLY A 17 39.18 -30.47 -5.00
CA GLY A 17 39.81 -30.91 -6.26
C GLY A 17 41.09 -30.13 -6.59
N HIS A 18 41.07 -28.81 -6.46
CA HIS A 18 42.25 -27.97 -6.68
C HIS A 18 43.34 -28.15 -5.64
N TYR A 19 43.00 -28.51 -4.41
CA TYR A 19 44.00 -28.87 -3.41
C TYR A 19 44.83 -30.11 -3.85
N GLN A 20 44.15 -31.08 -4.44
CA GLN A 20 44.79 -32.31 -4.94
C GLN A 20 45.65 -32.06 -6.19
N GLU A 21 45.20 -31.19 -7.12
CA GLU A 21 45.91 -30.92 -8.35
C GLU A 21 46.98 -29.83 -8.27
N PHE A 22 46.69 -28.73 -7.58
CA PHE A 22 47.45 -27.46 -7.65
C PHE A 22 48.05 -27.04 -6.28
N GLY A 23 47.87 -27.85 -5.24
CA GLY A 23 48.44 -27.63 -3.93
C GLY A 23 47.70 -26.68 -2.99
N ILE A 24 48.23 -26.53 -1.79
CA ILE A 24 47.59 -25.84 -0.66
C ILE A 24 47.08 -24.43 -0.99
N ASN A 25 47.87 -23.62 -1.68
CA ASN A 25 47.53 -22.21 -1.90
C ASN A 25 46.29 -22.02 -2.78
N ALA A 26 46.04 -22.89 -3.77
CA ALA A 26 44.88 -22.84 -4.64
C ALA A 26 43.61 -23.29 -3.90
N GLY A 27 43.71 -24.39 -3.13
CA GLY A 27 42.60 -24.88 -2.31
C GLY A 27 42.15 -23.88 -1.24
N VAL A 28 43.12 -23.25 -0.56
CA VAL A 28 42.83 -22.23 0.47
C VAL A 28 42.10 -21.02 -0.12
N LYS A 29 42.52 -20.51 -1.28
CA LYS A 29 41.85 -19.37 -1.92
C LYS A 29 40.38 -19.68 -2.25
N LEU A 30 40.09 -20.86 -2.78
CA LEU A 30 38.71 -21.28 -3.09
C LEU A 30 37.88 -21.52 -1.84
N LEU A 31 38.50 -22.03 -0.75
CA LEU A 31 37.82 -22.17 0.52
C LEU A 31 37.42 -20.81 1.12
N TYR A 32 38.31 -19.82 1.04
CA TYR A 32 37.95 -18.43 1.45
C TYR A 32 36.82 -17.86 0.64
N ALA A 33 36.80 -18.08 -0.67
CA ALA A 33 35.70 -17.65 -1.52
C ALA A 33 34.37 -18.30 -1.11
N ALA A 34 34.39 -19.61 -0.81
CA ALA A 34 33.21 -20.34 -0.34
C ALA A 34 32.68 -19.81 1.01
N LEU A 35 33.59 -19.55 1.96
CA LEU A 35 33.25 -18.98 3.25
C LEU A 35 32.69 -17.55 3.12
N TYR A 36 33.24 -16.76 2.20
CA TYR A 36 32.75 -15.42 1.93
C TYR A 36 31.31 -15.45 1.35
N GLU A 37 31.02 -16.35 0.42
CA GLU A 37 29.66 -16.54 -0.11
C GLU A 37 28.66 -16.98 0.97
N LEU A 38 29.06 -17.87 1.89
CA LEU A 38 28.25 -18.25 3.04
C LEU A 38 27.98 -17.05 3.95
N TYR A 39 29.00 -16.25 4.24
CA TYR A 39 28.86 -15.03 5.04
C TYR A 39 27.90 -14.02 4.40
N LEU A 40 28.01 -13.79 3.09
CA LEU A 40 27.08 -12.92 2.37
C LEU A 40 25.65 -13.47 2.37
N GLY A 41 25.49 -14.77 2.24
CA GLY A 41 24.20 -15.45 2.34
C GLY A 41 23.56 -15.26 3.72
N ASP A 42 24.36 -15.41 4.78
CA ASP A 42 23.94 -15.23 6.16
C ASP A 42 23.55 -13.76 6.44
N GLN A 43 24.38 -12.80 6.02
CA GLN A 43 24.10 -11.37 6.15
C GLN A 43 22.80 -10.97 5.42
N ARG A 44 22.56 -11.51 4.24
CA ARG A 44 21.31 -11.26 3.50
C ARG A 44 20.11 -11.90 4.17
N PHE A 45 20.27 -13.08 4.74
CA PHE A 45 19.21 -13.77 5.47
C PHE A 45 18.81 -13.01 6.74
N PHE A 46 19.79 -12.47 7.49
CA PHE A 46 19.52 -11.70 8.71
C PHE A 46 19.17 -10.23 8.45
N ASN A 47 19.67 -9.64 7.34
CA ASN A 47 19.28 -8.28 6.93
C ASN A 47 17.96 -8.22 6.21
N ASP A 48 17.47 -9.31 5.67
CA ASP A 48 16.08 -9.45 5.28
C ASP A 48 15.25 -9.49 6.58
N LYS A 49 15.11 -8.29 7.19
CA LYS A 49 14.23 -8.09 8.34
C LYS A 49 12.89 -8.62 7.93
N THR A 50 12.60 -9.83 8.34
CA THR A 50 11.26 -10.41 8.17
C THR A 50 10.31 -9.39 8.76
N LYS A 51 9.66 -8.61 7.88
CA LYS A 51 8.71 -7.58 8.28
C LYS A 51 7.76 -8.22 9.27
N THR A 52 7.64 -7.65 10.44
CA THR A 52 6.68 -8.15 11.42
C THR A 52 5.28 -8.12 10.80
N ARG A 53 4.38 -9.00 11.23
CA ARG A 53 2.98 -8.97 10.77
C ARG A 53 2.37 -7.57 10.86
N SER A 54 2.77 -6.80 11.86
CA SER A 54 2.36 -5.40 12.04
C SER A 54 2.88 -4.48 10.94
N GLN A 55 4.16 -4.64 10.53
CA GLN A 55 4.74 -3.85 9.45
C GLN A 55 4.10 -4.19 8.10
N VAL A 56 3.90 -5.47 7.80
CA VAL A 56 3.21 -5.92 6.57
C VAL A 56 1.75 -5.41 6.55
N ALA A 57 1.06 -5.46 7.69
CA ALA A 57 -0.30 -4.94 7.80
C ALA A 57 -0.36 -3.42 7.61
N LYS A 58 0.61 -2.67 8.16
CA LYS A 58 0.73 -1.22 8.01
C LYS A 58 1.02 -0.83 6.55
N GLU A 59 1.97 -1.49 5.91
CA GLU A 59 2.29 -1.27 4.49
C GLU A 59 1.11 -1.64 3.58
N GLY A 60 0.43 -2.74 3.86
CA GLY A 60 -0.79 -3.11 3.16
C GLY A 60 -1.93 -2.12 3.37
N GLY A 61 -2.00 -1.48 4.54
CA GLY A 61 -2.94 -0.39 4.84
C GLY A 61 -2.65 0.86 4.01
N VAL A 62 -1.39 1.31 3.98
CA VAL A 62 -0.94 2.45 3.16
C VAL A 62 -1.20 2.19 1.68
N ALA A 63 -0.81 1.04 1.15
CA ALA A 63 -1.04 0.68 -0.25
C ALA A 63 -2.53 0.62 -0.63
N ARG A 64 -3.42 0.30 0.32
CA ARG A 64 -4.87 0.39 0.10
C ARG A 64 -5.37 1.83 0.07
N GLN A 65 -4.84 2.69 0.94
CA GLN A 65 -5.18 4.12 0.93
C GLN A 65 -4.78 4.78 -0.38
N ASP A 66 -3.59 4.48 -0.90
CA ASP A 66 -3.10 5.02 -2.18
C ASP A 66 -3.99 4.59 -3.36
N ARG A 67 -4.47 3.35 -3.37
CA ARG A 67 -5.39 2.86 -4.41
C ARG A 67 -6.73 3.59 -4.46
N HIS A 68 -7.15 4.18 -3.34
CA HIS A 68 -8.39 4.94 -3.26
C HIS A 68 -8.19 6.45 -3.50
N LEU A 69 -6.95 6.90 -3.54
CA LEU A 69 -6.63 8.34 -3.58
C LEU A 69 -7.23 9.03 -4.81
N GLU A 70 -7.18 8.37 -5.95
CA GLU A 70 -7.74 8.89 -7.21
C GLU A 70 -9.24 9.12 -7.10
N VAL A 71 -9.98 8.11 -6.62
CA VAL A 71 -11.44 8.21 -6.44
C VAL A 71 -11.81 9.24 -5.36
N LYS A 72 -10.99 9.35 -4.29
CA LYS A 72 -11.18 10.38 -3.25
C LYS A 72 -11.00 11.79 -3.82
N ARG A 73 -9.97 12.01 -4.64
CA ARG A 73 -9.75 13.30 -5.31
C ARG A 73 -10.93 13.69 -6.19
N LYS A 74 -11.45 12.74 -6.98
CA LYS A 74 -12.64 12.98 -7.79
C LYS A 74 -13.88 13.28 -6.94
N ALA A 75 -14.06 12.59 -5.82
CA ALA A 75 -15.14 12.88 -4.89
C ALA A 75 -15.00 14.29 -4.28
N CYS A 76 -13.79 14.71 -3.89
CA CYS A 76 -13.55 16.08 -3.40
C CYS A 76 -13.84 17.14 -4.47
N GLU A 77 -13.41 16.91 -5.71
CA GLU A 77 -13.69 17.79 -6.85
C GLU A 77 -15.21 17.97 -7.02
N LEU A 78 -15.95 16.87 -7.08
CA LEU A 78 -17.40 16.89 -7.23
C LEU A 78 -18.11 17.57 -6.06
N LEU A 79 -17.66 17.30 -4.82
CA LEU A 79 -18.18 17.96 -3.63
C LEU A 79 -17.99 19.48 -3.73
N ASN A 80 -16.82 19.94 -4.12
CA ASN A 80 -16.53 21.37 -4.26
C ASN A 80 -17.34 22.02 -5.40
N THR A 81 -17.51 21.31 -6.52
CA THR A 81 -18.20 21.84 -7.70
C THR A 81 -19.71 21.88 -7.53
N LEU A 82 -20.28 20.85 -6.87
CA LEU A 82 -21.73 20.72 -6.73
C LEU A 82 -22.27 21.29 -5.41
N THR A 83 -21.38 21.79 -4.54
CA THR A 83 -21.82 22.39 -3.27
C THR A 83 -22.70 23.61 -3.51
N PRO A 84 -23.93 23.65 -2.96
CA PRO A 84 -24.76 24.83 -2.99
C PRO A 84 -24.09 26.04 -2.29
N GLN A 85 -24.49 27.26 -2.63
CA GLN A 85 -23.89 28.45 -2.02
C GLN A 85 -24.02 28.46 -0.50
N GLU A 86 -25.11 27.93 0.02
CA GLU A 86 -25.39 27.84 1.47
C GLU A 86 -24.77 26.58 2.14
N GLY A 87 -24.10 25.72 1.35
CA GLY A 87 -23.61 24.41 1.80
C GLY A 87 -24.68 23.32 1.68
N TRP A 88 -24.29 22.09 2.06
CA TRP A 88 -25.19 20.95 2.04
C TRP A 88 -26.08 20.93 3.28
N PRO A 89 -27.39 20.64 3.17
CA PRO A 89 -28.26 20.50 4.35
C PRO A 89 -27.81 19.35 5.27
N ARG A 90 -27.32 18.26 4.71
CA ARG A 90 -26.85 17.06 5.44
C ARG A 90 -25.78 16.32 4.63
N ASP A 91 -24.91 15.56 5.31
CA ASP A 91 -23.94 14.65 4.70
C ASP A 91 -24.57 13.70 3.66
N LEU A 92 -25.83 13.28 3.92
CA LEU A 92 -26.54 12.36 3.04
C LEU A 92 -26.89 13.01 1.70
N ASP A 93 -27.17 14.29 1.67
CA ASP A 93 -27.52 15.01 0.46
C ASP A 93 -26.27 15.23 -0.41
N ALA A 94 -25.13 15.59 0.22
CA ALA A 94 -23.83 15.61 -0.43
C ALA A 94 -23.47 14.25 -1.04
N PHE A 95 -23.67 13.17 -0.28
CA PHE A 95 -23.42 11.81 -0.76
C PHE A 95 -24.26 11.47 -2.00
N LYS A 96 -25.56 11.75 -1.96
CA LYS A 96 -26.48 11.44 -3.07
C LYS A 96 -26.11 12.20 -4.34
N ALA A 97 -25.70 13.46 -4.21
CA ALA A 97 -25.35 14.32 -5.32
C ALA A 97 -24.13 13.81 -6.12
N ILE A 98 -23.12 13.26 -5.43
CA ILE A 98 -21.88 12.86 -6.10
C ILE A 98 -21.82 11.37 -6.45
N LEU A 99 -22.72 10.52 -5.91
CA LEU A 99 -22.64 9.08 -6.04
C LEU A 99 -22.63 8.60 -7.50
N ALA A 100 -23.56 9.10 -8.31
CA ALA A 100 -23.69 8.69 -9.71
C ALA A 100 -22.45 9.07 -10.52
N GLU A 101 -21.93 10.28 -10.32
CA GLU A 101 -20.76 10.79 -11.01
C GLU A 101 -19.48 10.02 -10.62
N VAL A 102 -19.32 9.71 -9.34
CA VAL A 102 -18.19 8.87 -8.88
C VAL A 102 -18.26 7.47 -9.48
N GLN A 103 -19.45 6.88 -9.56
CA GLN A 103 -19.64 5.56 -10.17
C GLN A 103 -19.33 5.58 -11.67
N ASN A 104 -19.77 6.61 -12.40
CA ASN A 104 -19.48 6.79 -13.82
C ASN A 104 -17.97 6.97 -14.05
N TYR A 105 -17.33 7.84 -13.27
CA TYR A 105 -15.90 8.04 -13.31
C TYR A 105 -15.11 6.74 -13.12
N MET A 106 -15.49 5.93 -12.13
CA MET A 106 -14.86 4.63 -11.90
C MET A 106 -15.03 3.67 -13.07
N LYS A 107 -16.19 3.67 -13.75
CA LYS A 107 -16.44 2.82 -14.93
C LYS A 107 -15.61 3.27 -16.12
N GLU A 108 -15.61 4.56 -16.44
CA GLU A 108 -14.89 5.15 -17.57
C GLU A 108 -13.37 4.92 -17.47
N ASN A 109 -12.83 5.02 -16.26
CA ASN A 109 -11.41 4.84 -16.01
C ASN A 109 -11.01 3.42 -15.60
N ASN A 110 -11.91 2.43 -15.70
CA ASN A 110 -11.67 1.04 -15.30
C ASN A 110 -11.12 0.87 -13.87
N ILE A 111 -11.54 1.75 -12.95
CA ILE A 111 -11.08 1.73 -11.56
C ILE A 111 -11.81 0.60 -10.81
N ARG A 112 -11.06 -0.40 -10.37
CA ARG A 112 -11.61 -1.56 -9.66
C ARG A 112 -11.62 -1.41 -8.13
N ASN A 113 -10.94 -0.43 -7.59
CA ASN A 113 -10.87 -0.16 -6.16
C ASN A 113 -11.23 1.31 -5.85
N PRO A 114 -12.19 1.54 -4.95
CA PRO A 114 -13.02 0.57 -4.22
C PRO A 114 -13.91 -0.27 -5.12
N VAL A 115 -14.31 -1.48 -4.66
CA VAL A 115 -15.17 -2.35 -5.46
C VAL A 115 -16.53 -1.70 -5.68
N GLN A 116 -17.04 -1.73 -6.91
CA GLN A 116 -18.27 -0.99 -7.30
C GLN A 116 -19.47 -1.26 -6.39
N HIS A 117 -19.72 -2.52 -5.99
CA HIS A 117 -20.86 -2.82 -5.11
C HIS A 117 -20.72 -2.24 -3.70
N ASN A 118 -19.47 -1.92 -3.27
CA ASN A 118 -19.19 -1.35 -1.96
C ASN A 118 -19.04 0.18 -1.98
N ILE A 119 -19.08 0.81 -3.16
CA ILE A 119 -18.80 2.25 -3.29
C ILE A 119 -19.73 3.10 -2.43
N ASN A 120 -21.00 2.74 -2.31
CA ASN A 120 -21.99 3.45 -1.52
C ASN A 120 -21.58 3.52 -0.05
N ARG A 121 -21.17 2.38 0.53
CA ARG A 121 -20.69 2.29 1.92
C ARG A 121 -19.38 3.03 2.09
N THR A 122 -18.47 2.85 1.15
CA THR A 122 -17.15 3.45 1.18
C THR A 122 -17.23 4.97 1.11
N LEU A 123 -17.99 5.52 0.17
CA LEU A 123 -18.15 6.96 -0.01
C LEU A 123 -18.83 7.63 1.19
N ARG A 124 -19.85 7.00 1.79
CA ARG A 124 -20.47 7.47 3.05
C ARG A 124 -19.46 7.52 4.19
N ASN A 125 -18.61 6.50 4.30
CA ASN A 125 -17.57 6.49 5.33
C ASN A 125 -16.52 7.58 5.09
N TRP A 126 -16.14 7.85 3.84
CA TRP A 126 -15.21 8.92 3.52
C TRP A 126 -15.78 10.29 3.87
N ILE A 127 -17.01 10.58 3.47
CA ILE A 127 -17.69 11.85 3.80
C ILE A 127 -17.70 12.10 5.32
N LYS A 128 -17.88 11.06 6.13
CA LYS A 128 -17.98 11.18 7.58
C LYS A 128 -16.64 11.17 8.32
N LYS A 129 -15.64 10.41 7.84
CA LYS A 129 -14.47 10.05 8.63
C LYS A 129 -13.13 10.29 7.94
N ASP A 130 -13.12 10.40 6.62
CA ASP A 130 -11.86 10.58 5.89
C ASP A 130 -11.48 12.06 5.92
N PRO A 131 -10.26 12.42 6.42
CA PRO A 131 -9.89 13.83 6.58
C PRO A 131 -9.86 14.59 5.25
N LEU A 132 -9.52 13.93 4.14
CA LEU A 132 -9.47 14.56 2.83
C LEU A 132 -10.87 14.89 2.30
N VAL A 133 -11.77 13.91 2.34
CA VAL A 133 -13.12 14.03 1.77
C VAL A 133 -14.03 14.85 2.67
N SER A 134 -13.98 14.63 3.99
CA SER A 134 -14.79 15.36 4.94
C SER A 134 -14.48 16.87 4.97
N ALA A 135 -13.21 17.24 4.75
CA ALA A 135 -12.83 18.66 4.64
C ALA A 135 -13.44 19.38 3.42
N SER A 136 -13.83 18.61 2.39
CA SER A 136 -14.47 19.15 1.18
C SER A 136 -16.00 19.27 1.32
N VAL A 137 -16.59 18.78 2.41
CA VAL A 137 -18.03 18.85 2.66
C VAL A 137 -18.35 20.10 3.48
N ARG A 138 -19.01 21.06 2.85
CA ARG A 138 -19.54 22.25 3.55
C ARG A 138 -20.98 21.99 3.95
N ILE A 139 -21.23 21.80 5.23
CA ILE A 139 -22.60 21.70 5.77
C ILE A 139 -23.12 23.11 6.05
N SER A 140 -24.33 23.40 5.60
CA SER A 140 -25.00 24.66 5.94
C SER A 140 -25.20 24.72 7.45
N GLN A 141 -24.78 25.83 8.05
CA GLN A 141 -25.05 26.12 9.47
C GLN A 141 -26.50 26.57 9.64
N THR A 142 -27.46 25.76 9.19
CA THR A 142 -28.85 26.07 9.40
C THR A 142 -29.18 25.84 10.86
N THR A 143 -29.20 26.92 11.63
CA THR A 143 -30.01 27.21 12.81
C THR A 143 -30.60 25.94 13.45
N THR A 144 -30.06 25.62 14.62
CA THR A 144 -30.77 24.82 15.63
C THR A 144 -32.20 25.34 15.73
N TYR A 145 -33.15 24.57 15.19
CA TYR A 145 -34.55 24.79 15.48
C TYR A 145 -34.72 24.67 17.00
N SER A 146 -34.84 25.83 17.67
CA SER A 146 -35.35 25.90 19.01
C SER A 146 -36.74 25.30 18.99
N LYS A 147 -36.91 24.12 19.58
CA LYS A 147 -38.20 23.51 19.81
C LYS A 147 -38.99 24.48 20.65
N PRO A 148 -40.14 25.03 20.19
CA PRO A 148 -40.99 25.83 21.03
C PRO A 148 -41.51 24.94 22.18
N GLY A 149 -41.29 25.40 23.42
CA GLY A 149 -41.76 24.76 24.63
C GLY A 149 -43.28 24.81 24.77
#